data_fd95de84c4fbeaebf686915df4a49e31
#
_entry.id   fd95de84c4fbeaebf686915df4a49e31
#
_cell.length_a   1.000
_cell.length_b   1.000
_cell.length_c   1.000
_cell.angle_alpha   90.00
_cell.angle_beta   90.00
_cell.angle_gamma   90.00
#
_symmetry.space_group_name_H-M   'P 1'
#
loop_
_entity.id
_entity.type
_entity.pdbx_description
1 polymer ?
#
loop_
_entity_poly.entity_id
_entity_poly.type
_entity_poly.pdbx_seq_one_letter_code
_entity_poly.pdbx_strand_id
1 'polypeptide(L)'
;MRHGLPVRKENTDGPADPELSIDGHAQAALFASYMMSENIDAIYSSPLRRAVQTAEPLSAAIGIEPILVPGIAEWDQHSNEYIPVEELKAANDPRWLEMAKGGFNSDEIPEDFHNRVLAAIEDIIGKHRGDTVVVTCHGGVINDYLAHILGISSSQFFYPNYTSIHRIAASSSGHRSILSINETSHLRGSGLPTGLFHA
;
A
#
# COMPACT_ATOMS: atom_id res chain seq x y z
N MET A 1 -1.88 -3.46 3.58
CA MET A 1 -2.60 -2.19 3.58
C MET A 1 -1.84 -1.13 2.80
N ARG A 2 -2.52 -0.13 2.22
CA ARG A 2 -1.87 1.02 1.57
C ARG A 2 -1.35 2.00 2.62
N HIS A 3 -0.21 2.65 2.37
CA HIS A 3 0.32 3.74 3.19
C HIS A 3 -0.68 4.91 3.35
N GLY A 4 -0.50 5.75 4.37
CA GLY A 4 -1.24 7.00 4.56
C GLY A 4 -0.89 8.06 3.50
N LEU A 5 -1.64 9.16 3.45
CA LEU A 5 -1.41 10.25 2.50
C LEU A 5 -0.02 10.88 2.68
N PRO A 6 0.88 10.80 1.68
CA PRO A 6 2.18 11.45 1.75
C PRO A 6 2.13 12.90 1.26
N VAL A 7 3.18 13.65 1.54
CA VAL A 7 3.36 14.97 0.93
C VAL A 7 3.78 14.84 -0.54
N ARG A 8 3.45 15.84 -1.36
CA ARG A 8 4.05 16.00 -2.68
C ARG A 8 5.55 16.25 -2.54
N LYS A 9 6.35 15.61 -3.37
CA LYS A 9 7.80 15.78 -3.37
C LYS A 9 8.35 15.71 -4.79
N GLU A 10 9.21 16.67 -5.13
CA GLU A 10 9.93 16.71 -6.39
C GLU A 10 11.40 16.98 -6.08
N ASN A 11 12.28 16.13 -6.54
CA ASN A 11 13.72 16.24 -6.36
C ASN A 11 14.38 16.64 -7.68
N THR A 12 15.44 17.44 -7.60
CA THR A 12 16.30 17.74 -8.76
C THR A 12 17.31 16.62 -9.00
N ASP A 13 17.58 15.79 -7.96
CA ASP A 13 18.54 14.69 -8.03
C ASP A 13 18.09 13.56 -7.08
N GLY A 14 18.12 12.35 -7.58
CA GLY A 14 17.74 11.14 -6.86
C GLY A 14 16.25 10.92 -6.65
N PRO A 15 15.86 9.76 -6.09
CA PRO A 15 14.46 9.37 -5.90
C PRO A 15 13.71 10.28 -4.93
N ALA A 16 12.45 10.56 -5.27
CA ALA A 16 11.51 11.22 -4.37
C ALA A 16 10.88 10.18 -3.44
N ASP A 17 11.36 10.11 -2.21
CA ASP A 17 10.76 9.28 -1.16
C ASP A 17 10.07 10.19 -0.11
N PRO A 18 8.77 10.54 -0.32
CA PRO A 18 8.06 11.45 0.57
C PRO A 18 7.71 10.81 1.90
N GLU A 19 7.73 11.64 2.92
CA GLU A 19 7.12 11.34 4.22
C GLU A 19 5.58 11.48 4.15
N LEU A 20 4.91 11.01 5.20
CA LEU A 20 3.49 11.25 5.38
C LEU A 20 3.20 12.73 5.62
N SER A 21 2.06 13.20 5.12
CA SER A 21 1.47 14.47 5.49
C SER A 21 0.92 14.42 6.93
N ILE A 22 0.51 15.57 7.46
CA ILE A 22 -0.19 15.62 8.77
C ILE A 22 -1.41 14.71 8.77
N ASP A 23 -2.22 14.74 7.71
CA ASP A 23 -3.38 13.86 7.56
C ASP A 23 -2.98 12.39 7.43
N GLY A 24 -1.87 12.12 6.74
CA GLY A 24 -1.32 10.76 6.63
C GLY A 24 -0.89 10.17 7.96
N HIS A 25 -0.27 10.96 8.83
CA HIS A 25 0.06 10.55 10.20
C HIS A 25 -1.21 10.31 11.04
N ALA A 26 -2.22 11.16 10.91
CA ALA A 26 -3.52 10.96 11.58
C ALA A 26 -4.23 9.69 11.08
N GLN A 27 -4.19 9.40 9.78
CA GLN A 27 -4.70 8.15 9.20
C GLN A 27 -3.98 6.93 9.78
N ALA A 28 -2.65 6.97 9.86
CA ALA A 28 -1.84 5.89 10.42
C ALA A 28 -2.15 5.63 11.91
N ALA A 29 -2.39 6.69 12.69
CA ALA A 29 -2.78 6.57 14.09
C ALA A 29 -4.16 5.93 14.26
N LEU A 30 -5.15 6.31 13.43
CA LEU A 30 -6.48 5.69 13.43
C LEU A 30 -6.43 4.22 13.01
N PHE A 31 -5.63 3.89 12.00
CA PHE A 31 -5.37 2.52 11.59
C PHE A 31 -4.79 1.70 12.76
N ALA A 32 -3.75 2.22 13.43
CA ALA A 32 -3.13 1.54 14.56
C ALA A 32 -4.16 1.25 15.67
N SER A 33 -4.95 2.27 16.04
CA SER A 33 -6.01 2.11 17.06
C SER A 33 -7.05 1.06 16.67
N TYR A 34 -7.42 0.98 15.39
CA TYR A 34 -8.35 -0.02 14.88
C TYR A 34 -7.78 -1.43 14.96
N MET A 35 -6.49 -1.59 14.61
CA MET A 35 -5.82 -2.88 14.59
C MET A 35 -5.40 -3.42 15.96
N MET A 36 -5.40 -2.61 17.02
CA MET A 36 -5.05 -3.05 18.37
C MET A 36 -5.96 -4.16 18.93
N SER A 37 -7.15 -4.33 18.37
CA SER A 37 -8.05 -5.43 18.74
C SER A 37 -7.73 -6.76 18.06
N GLU A 38 -6.83 -6.74 17.07
CA GLU A 38 -6.40 -7.92 16.34
C GLU A 38 -5.17 -8.55 17.01
N ASN A 39 -5.06 -9.87 16.93
CA ASN A 39 -3.88 -10.59 17.40
C ASN A 39 -2.84 -10.60 16.27
N ILE A 40 -1.88 -9.68 16.29
CA ILE A 40 -0.90 -9.51 15.23
C ILE A 40 0.43 -10.14 15.67
N ASP A 41 0.97 -11.02 14.84
CA ASP A 41 2.19 -11.77 15.12
C ASP A 41 3.44 -11.16 14.46
N ALA A 42 3.27 -10.43 13.34
CA ALA A 42 4.36 -9.77 12.65
C ALA A 42 3.89 -8.54 11.85
N ILE A 43 4.79 -7.58 11.67
CA ILE A 43 4.61 -6.43 10.79
C ILE A 43 5.71 -6.44 9.73
N TYR A 44 5.32 -6.28 8.48
CA TYR A 44 6.22 -6.07 7.35
C TYR A 44 5.93 -4.72 6.69
N SER A 45 6.95 -4.08 6.16
CA SER A 45 6.81 -2.80 5.47
C SER A 45 7.65 -2.74 4.21
N SER A 46 7.13 -2.09 3.18
CA SER A 46 7.97 -1.51 2.13
C SER A 46 9.02 -0.59 2.76
N PRO A 47 10.25 -0.51 2.21
CA PRO A 47 11.28 0.38 2.74
C PRO A 47 11.01 1.87 2.49
N LEU A 48 10.04 2.23 1.65
CA LEU A 48 9.71 3.61 1.35
C LEU A 48 9.10 4.31 2.58
N ARG A 49 9.57 5.53 2.87
CA ARG A 49 9.27 6.30 4.10
C ARG A 49 7.77 6.33 4.41
N ARG A 50 6.92 6.61 3.42
CA ARG A 50 5.46 6.65 3.57
C ARG A 50 4.85 5.35 4.12
N ALA A 51 5.41 4.20 3.74
CA ALA A 51 4.94 2.89 4.23
C ALA A 51 5.48 2.59 5.63
N VAL A 52 6.75 2.88 5.89
CA VAL A 52 7.38 2.73 7.21
C VAL A 52 6.64 3.58 8.24
N GLN A 53 6.46 4.88 7.97
CA GLN A 53 5.75 5.80 8.87
C GLN A 53 4.28 5.41 9.10
N THR A 54 3.67 4.70 8.16
CA THR A 54 2.32 4.15 8.35
C THR A 54 2.31 2.97 9.32
N ALA A 55 3.37 2.16 9.35
CA ALA A 55 3.50 1.03 10.26
C ALA A 55 3.88 1.46 11.70
N GLU A 56 4.63 2.56 11.84
CA GLU A 56 5.20 3.01 13.12
C GLU A 56 4.20 3.11 14.29
N PRO A 57 3.01 3.72 14.15
CA PRO A 57 2.07 3.82 15.26
C PRO A 57 1.58 2.45 15.74
N LEU A 58 1.34 1.51 14.83
CA LEU A 58 0.96 0.15 15.19
C LEU A 58 2.12 -0.60 15.85
N SER A 59 3.30 -0.51 15.28
CA SER A 59 4.54 -1.08 15.83
C SER A 59 4.76 -0.64 17.27
N ALA A 60 4.68 0.67 17.53
CA ALA A 60 4.82 1.24 18.86
C ALA A 60 3.74 0.76 19.84
N ALA A 61 2.50 0.58 19.37
CA ALA A 61 1.37 0.17 20.19
C ALA A 61 1.44 -1.29 20.65
N ILE A 62 1.95 -2.19 19.78
CA ILE A 62 2.00 -3.63 20.07
C ILE A 62 3.41 -4.16 20.36
N GLY A 63 4.45 -3.32 20.23
CA GLY A 63 5.84 -3.69 20.52
C GLY A 63 6.49 -4.64 19.49
N ILE A 64 6.00 -4.65 18.24
CA ILE A 64 6.55 -5.47 17.15
C ILE A 64 7.19 -4.55 16.11
N GLU A 65 8.50 -4.67 15.90
CA GLU A 65 9.22 -3.88 14.91
C GLU A 65 8.91 -4.33 13.48
N PRO A 66 8.70 -3.39 12.53
CA PRO A 66 8.46 -3.74 11.14
C PRO A 66 9.70 -4.31 10.46
N ILE A 67 9.54 -5.42 9.76
CA ILE A 67 10.57 -6.02 8.90
C ILE A 67 10.47 -5.38 7.52
N LEU A 68 11.56 -4.75 7.06
CA LEU A 68 11.58 -4.09 5.75
C LEU A 68 11.79 -5.10 4.61
N VAL A 69 10.93 -5.04 3.60
CA VAL A 69 10.96 -5.95 2.44
C VAL A 69 11.04 -5.14 1.14
N PRO A 70 12.21 -5.07 0.48
CA PRO A 70 12.36 -4.34 -0.78
C PRO A 70 11.43 -4.82 -1.90
N GLY A 71 11.08 -6.11 -1.92
CA GLY A 71 10.21 -6.69 -2.94
C GLY A 71 8.78 -6.14 -2.97
N ILE A 72 8.32 -5.44 -1.92
CA ILE A 72 7.02 -4.77 -1.88
C ILE A 72 7.12 -3.24 -1.97
N ALA A 73 8.25 -2.71 -2.50
CA ALA A 73 8.34 -1.30 -2.86
C ALA A 73 7.47 -0.97 -4.07
N GLU A 74 7.01 0.29 -4.18
CA GLU A 74 6.18 0.71 -5.31
C GLU A 74 7.02 0.84 -6.58
N TRP A 75 6.35 0.77 -7.74
CA TRP A 75 6.98 0.93 -9.05
C TRP A 75 7.64 2.31 -9.24
N ASP A 76 7.20 3.33 -8.47
CA ASP A 76 7.76 4.69 -8.50
C ASP A 76 9.03 4.87 -7.62
N GLN A 77 9.57 3.81 -7.04
CA GLN A 77 10.66 3.88 -6.07
C GLN A 77 11.93 4.60 -6.56
N HIS A 78 12.13 4.67 -7.87
CA HIS A 78 13.25 5.36 -8.50
C HIS A 78 12.88 6.69 -9.14
N SER A 79 11.59 7.06 -9.15
CA SER A 79 11.12 8.34 -9.67
C SER A 79 11.67 9.52 -8.86
N ASN A 80 12.06 10.59 -9.53
CA ASN A 80 12.46 11.82 -8.88
C ASN A 80 11.29 12.71 -8.44
N GLU A 81 10.05 12.29 -8.73
CA GLU A 81 8.84 12.99 -8.30
C GLU A 81 7.82 12.03 -7.68
N TYR A 82 7.06 12.53 -6.72
CA TYR A 82 5.85 11.92 -6.18
C TYR A 82 4.76 12.99 -6.10
N ILE A 83 3.70 12.79 -6.86
CA ILE A 83 2.53 13.67 -6.86
C ILE A 83 1.31 12.83 -6.48
N PRO A 84 0.57 13.17 -5.41
CA PRO A 84 -0.68 12.49 -5.07
C PRO A 84 -1.63 12.48 -6.27
N VAL A 85 -2.23 11.33 -6.55
CA VAL A 85 -3.05 11.13 -7.75
C VAL A 85 -4.28 12.04 -7.75
N GLU A 86 -4.83 12.37 -6.61
CA GLU A 86 -5.92 13.33 -6.47
C GLU A 86 -5.51 14.74 -6.94
N GLU A 87 -4.25 15.14 -6.77
CA GLU A 87 -3.74 16.40 -7.32
C GLU A 87 -3.64 16.34 -8.84
N LEU A 88 -3.13 15.24 -9.40
CA LEU A 88 -3.10 15.03 -10.85
C LEU A 88 -4.51 15.09 -11.45
N LYS A 89 -5.48 14.44 -10.80
CA LYS A 89 -6.90 14.48 -11.21
C LYS A 89 -7.48 15.89 -11.15
N ALA A 90 -7.26 16.60 -10.06
CA ALA A 90 -7.77 17.96 -9.87
C ALA A 90 -7.18 18.96 -10.90
N ALA A 91 -5.91 18.75 -11.28
CA ALA A 91 -5.23 19.54 -12.29
C ALA A 91 -5.55 19.13 -13.74
N ASN A 92 -6.36 18.08 -13.99
CA ASN A 92 -6.51 17.44 -15.28
C ASN A 92 -5.18 17.11 -15.97
N ASP A 93 -4.20 16.69 -15.20
CA ASP A 93 -2.87 16.36 -15.69
C ASP A 93 -2.94 15.18 -16.67
N PRO A 94 -2.23 15.20 -17.82
CA PRO A 94 -2.21 14.09 -18.77
C PRO A 94 -1.85 12.75 -18.15
N ARG A 95 -0.99 12.72 -17.14
CA ARG A 95 -0.59 11.51 -16.40
C ARG A 95 -1.78 10.85 -15.71
N TRP A 96 -2.71 11.63 -15.15
CA TRP A 96 -3.97 11.10 -14.62
C TRP A 96 -4.77 10.36 -15.68
N LEU A 97 -4.88 10.92 -16.90
CA LEU A 97 -5.64 10.30 -17.99
C LEU A 97 -5.01 8.98 -18.45
N GLU A 98 -3.69 8.87 -18.43
CA GLU A 98 -2.97 7.64 -18.74
C GLU A 98 -3.17 6.59 -17.64
N MET A 99 -3.01 6.98 -16.38
CA MET A 99 -3.28 6.09 -15.24
C MET A 99 -4.72 5.57 -15.23
N ALA A 100 -5.69 6.43 -15.54
CA ALA A 100 -7.11 6.04 -15.62
C ALA A 100 -7.41 5.04 -16.75
N LYS A 101 -6.55 4.93 -17.75
CA LYS A 101 -6.61 3.94 -18.83
C LYS A 101 -5.83 2.65 -18.52
N GLY A 102 -5.25 2.54 -17.32
CA GLY A 102 -4.41 1.42 -16.93
C GLY A 102 -2.95 1.53 -17.40
N GLY A 103 -2.53 2.72 -17.85
CA GLY A 103 -1.13 3.00 -18.18
C GLY A 103 -0.30 3.27 -16.93
N PHE A 104 0.93 2.78 -16.94
CA PHE A 104 1.94 3.10 -15.94
C PHE A 104 3.06 3.90 -16.59
N ASN A 105 3.45 4.98 -15.96
CA ASN A 105 4.66 5.70 -16.32
C ASN A 105 5.77 5.29 -15.36
N SER A 106 6.39 4.14 -15.60
CA SER A 106 7.45 3.58 -14.76
C SER A 106 8.60 3.08 -15.63
N ASP A 107 9.83 3.25 -15.15
CA ASP A 107 11.01 2.64 -15.74
C ASP A 107 11.10 1.13 -15.43
N GLU A 108 10.31 0.64 -14.47
CA GLU A 108 10.27 -0.79 -14.13
C GLU A 108 9.37 -1.56 -15.10
N ILE A 109 9.88 -2.67 -15.61
CA ILE A 109 9.13 -3.56 -16.50
C ILE A 109 7.98 -4.20 -15.68
N PRO A 110 6.72 -4.18 -16.17
CA PRO A 110 5.58 -4.70 -15.43
C PRO A 110 5.72 -6.17 -14.98
N GLU A 111 6.37 -7.00 -15.77
CA GLU A 111 6.64 -8.40 -15.42
C GLU A 111 7.64 -8.52 -14.25
N ASP A 112 8.66 -7.69 -14.20
CA ASP A 112 9.65 -7.67 -13.12
C ASP A 112 8.99 -7.20 -11.80
N PHE A 113 8.14 -6.16 -11.89
CA PHE A 113 7.32 -5.70 -10.77
C PHE A 113 6.45 -6.82 -10.22
N HIS A 114 5.69 -7.49 -11.09
CA HIS A 114 4.82 -8.61 -10.72
C HIS A 114 5.62 -9.73 -10.04
N ASN A 115 6.70 -10.17 -10.65
CA ASN A 115 7.51 -11.28 -10.13
C ASN A 115 8.09 -10.99 -8.74
N ARG A 116 8.62 -9.77 -8.51
CA ARG A 116 9.17 -9.41 -7.20
C ARG A 116 8.10 -9.25 -6.11
N VAL A 117 6.94 -8.66 -6.46
CA VAL A 117 5.80 -8.51 -5.53
C VAL A 117 5.27 -9.86 -5.13
N LEU A 118 5.00 -10.73 -6.10
CA LEU A 118 4.51 -12.09 -5.85
C LEU A 118 5.48 -12.89 -4.98
N ALA A 119 6.76 -12.92 -5.35
CA ALA A 119 7.79 -13.64 -4.60
C ALA A 119 7.90 -13.13 -3.15
N ALA A 120 7.86 -11.81 -2.94
CA ALA A 120 7.98 -11.21 -1.62
C ALA A 120 6.79 -11.53 -0.71
N ILE A 121 5.57 -11.41 -1.24
CA ILE A 121 4.35 -11.70 -0.44
C ILE A 121 4.23 -13.19 -0.15
N GLU A 122 4.52 -14.07 -1.11
CA GLU A 122 4.48 -15.51 -0.90
C GLU A 122 5.58 -16.00 0.09
N ASP A 123 6.75 -15.36 0.09
CA ASP A 123 7.79 -15.61 1.11
C ASP A 123 7.32 -15.21 2.53
N ILE A 124 6.67 -14.05 2.67
CA ILE A 124 6.06 -13.63 3.94
C ILE A 124 5.03 -14.68 4.40
N ILE A 125 4.10 -15.05 3.54
CA ILE A 125 3.06 -16.04 3.85
C ILE A 125 3.68 -17.39 4.25
N GLY A 126 4.71 -17.82 3.54
CA GLY A 126 5.40 -19.09 3.80
C GLY A 126 6.04 -19.17 5.19
N LYS A 127 6.45 -18.03 5.76
CA LYS A 127 7.06 -17.92 7.09
C LYS A 127 6.04 -17.89 8.24
N HIS A 128 4.76 -17.61 7.96
CA HIS A 128 3.74 -17.31 8.98
C HIS A 128 2.53 -18.23 8.92
N ARG A 129 2.74 -19.50 9.27
CA ARG A 129 1.66 -20.50 9.30
C ARG A 129 0.78 -20.34 10.53
N GLY A 130 -0.46 -19.93 10.33
CA GLY A 130 -1.44 -19.74 11.40
C GLY A 130 -1.37 -18.37 12.06
N ASP A 131 -0.44 -17.51 11.64
CA ASP A 131 -0.22 -16.17 12.16
C ASP A 131 -1.09 -15.14 11.43
N THR A 132 -1.30 -14.01 12.08
CA THR A 132 -1.84 -12.79 11.50
C THR A 132 -0.72 -11.78 11.25
N VAL A 133 -0.54 -11.41 10.00
CA VAL A 133 0.57 -10.53 9.57
C VAL A 133 0.01 -9.24 8.98
N VAL A 134 0.56 -8.11 9.37
CA VAL A 134 0.30 -6.80 8.75
C VAL A 134 1.41 -6.48 7.76
N VAL A 135 1.02 -6.09 6.54
CA VAL A 135 1.95 -5.65 5.49
C VAL A 135 1.58 -4.24 5.06
N THR A 136 2.44 -3.25 5.31
CA THR A 136 2.28 -1.87 4.85
C THR A 136 3.00 -1.67 3.53
N CYS A 137 2.26 -1.31 2.48
CA CYS A 137 2.78 -1.20 1.12
C CYS A 137 2.01 -0.14 0.30
N HIS A 138 1.83 -0.33 -0.98
CA HIS A 138 1.43 0.68 -1.94
C HIS A 138 0.25 0.23 -2.81
N GLY A 139 -0.31 1.17 -3.57
CA GLY A 139 -1.45 0.92 -4.43
C GLY A 139 -1.18 -0.07 -5.55
N GLY A 140 -0.02 0.05 -6.21
CA GLY A 140 0.40 -0.87 -7.26
C GLY A 140 0.62 -2.29 -6.74
N VAL A 141 1.33 -2.43 -5.62
CA VAL A 141 1.59 -3.72 -4.96
C VAL A 141 0.28 -4.44 -4.59
N ILE A 142 -0.68 -3.71 -4.02
CA ILE A 142 -1.99 -4.25 -3.65
C ILE A 142 -2.76 -4.72 -4.88
N ASN A 143 -2.83 -3.86 -5.91
CA ASN A 143 -3.53 -4.20 -7.15
C ASN A 143 -2.92 -5.43 -7.82
N ASP A 144 -1.59 -5.47 -7.93
CA ASP A 144 -0.88 -6.57 -8.60
C ASP A 144 -1.15 -7.91 -7.91
N TYR A 145 -0.98 -7.96 -6.58
CA TYR A 145 -1.19 -9.20 -5.84
C TYR A 145 -2.66 -9.64 -5.81
N LEU A 146 -3.61 -8.69 -5.67
CA LEU A 146 -5.04 -9.03 -5.73
C LEU A 146 -5.47 -9.46 -7.14
N ALA A 147 -4.95 -8.82 -8.19
CA ALA A 147 -5.19 -9.23 -9.57
C ALA A 147 -4.70 -10.67 -9.83
N HIS A 148 -3.52 -11.02 -9.30
CA HIS A 148 -3.00 -12.39 -9.36
C HIS A 148 -3.96 -13.40 -8.71
N ILE A 149 -4.46 -13.12 -7.49
CA ILE A 149 -5.40 -14.01 -6.80
C ILE A 149 -6.72 -14.16 -7.59
N LEU A 150 -7.21 -13.08 -8.19
CA LEU A 150 -8.47 -13.06 -8.92
C LEU A 150 -8.36 -13.57 -10.37
N GLY A 151 -7.16 -13.80 -10.87
CA GLY A 151 -6.92 -14.14 -12.28
C GLY A 151 -7.29 -13.03 -13.24
N ILE A 152 -7.14 -11.77 -12.83
CA ILE A 152 -7.41 -10.58 -13.64
C ILE A 152 -6.12 -10.19 -14.37
N SER A 153 -6.21 -9.92 -15.68
CA SER A 153 -5.05 -9.55 -16.49
C SER A 153 -4.59 -8.09 -16.31
N SER A 154 -5.42 -7.24 -15.70
CA SER A 154 -5.10 -5.84 -15.42
C SER A 154 -4.56 -5.69 -14.01
N SER A 155 -3.35 -5.14 -13.89
CA SER A 155 -2.72 -4.81 -12.60
C SER A 155 -3.23 -3.52 -11.96
N GLN A 156 -4.24 -2.87 -12.54
CA GLN A 156 -4.90 -1.65 -12.03
C GLN A 156 -6.40 -1.77 -12.24
N PHE A 157 -7.09 -2.50 -11.38
CA PHE A 157 -8.53 -2.72 -11.51
C PHE A 157 -9.36 -1.93 -10.48
N PHE A 158 -8.72 -1.36 -9.45
CA PHE A 158 -9.39 -0.47 -8.51
C PHE A 158 -8.39 0.52 -7.89
N TYR A 159 -8.91 1.51 -7.16
CA TYR A 159 -8.10 2.51 -6.49
C TYR A 159 -8.12 2.28 -4.98
N PRO A 160 -7.05 1.74 -4.39
CA PRO A 160 -6.97 1.59 -2.94
C PRO A 160 -6.97 2.95 -2.24
N ASN A 161 -7.81 3.14 -1.23
CA ASN A 161 -7.80 4.35 -0.40
C ASN A 161 -6.55 4.40 0.50
N TYR A 162 -6.17 5.58 0.98
CA TYR A 162 -5.11 5.72 1.98
C TYR A 162 -5.46 4.95 3.24
N THR A 163 -4.49 4.25 3.80
CA THR A 163 -4.63 3.31 4.92
C THR A 163 -5.71 2.24 4.78
N SER A 164 -6.21 2.00 3.55
CA SER A 164 -7.16 0.91 3.33
C SER A 164 -6.59 -0.46 3.66
N ILE A 165 -7.41 -1.29 4.29
CA ILE A 165 -7.09 -2.66 4.66
C ILE A 165 -7.64 -3.62 3.60
N HIS A 166 -6.84 -4.60 3.23
CA HIS A 166 -7.20 -5.70 2.34
C HIS A 166 -6.88 -6.99 3.07
N ARG A 167 -7.90 -7.81 3.34
CA ARG A 167 -7.73 -9.03 4.12
C ARG A 167 -7.69 -10.25 3.22
N ILE A 168 -6.65 -11.05 3.38
CA ILE A 168 -6.42 -12.27 2.60
C ILE A 168 -6.18 -13.42 3.56
N ALA A 169 -6.91 -14.51 3.40
CA ALA A 169 -6.63 -15.76 4.08
C ALA A 169 -5.78 -16.66 3.15
N ALA A 170 -4.66 -17.15 3.69
CA ALA A 170 -3.74 -18.03 2.98
C ALA A 170 -3.73 -19.43 3.59
N SER A 171 -4.00 -20.46 2.78
CA SER A 171 -3.90 -21.85 3.23
C SER A 171 -2.53 -22.45 2.93
N SER A 172 -2.16 -23.48 3.69
CA SER A 172 -0.93 -24.24 3.45
C SER A 172 -0.95 -25.04 2.14
N SER A 173 -2.12 -25.22 1.52
CA SER A 173 -2.27 -25.86 0.22
C SER A 173 -2.06 -24.90 -0.96
N GLY A 174 -1.70 -23.65 -0.70
CA GLY A 174 -1.49 -22.64 -1.75
C GLY A 174 -2.75 -21.83 -2.11
N HIS A 175 -3.92 -22.16 -1.54
CA HIS A 175 -5.14 -21.39 -1.81
C HIS A 175 -5.11 -20.02 -1.12
N ARG A 176 -5.59 -18.99 -1.81
CA ARG A 176 -5.73 -17.60 -1.34
C ARG A 176 -7.19 -17.18 -1.43
N SER A 177 -7.73 -16.65 -0.32
CA SER A 177 -9.11 -16.14 -0.27
C SER A 177 -9.11 -14.67 0.11
N ILE A 178 -9.72 -13.83 -0.71
CA ILE A 178 -9.91 -12.42 -0.39
C ILE A 178 -11.11 -12.31 0.54
N LEU A 179 -10.92 -11.80 1.76
CA LEU A 179 -11.97 -11.61 2.76
C LEU A 179 -12.57 -10.21 2.67
N SER A 180 -11.74 -9.18 2.41
CA SER A 180 -12.19 -7.81 2.19
C SER A 180 -11.20 -7.04 1.31
N ILE A 181 -11.72 -6.03 0.60
CA ILE A 181 -10.96 -5.11 -0.23
C ILE A 181 -11.36 -3.68 0.15
N ASN A 182 -10.35 -2.79 0.25
CA ASN A 182 -10.54 -1.35 0.43
C ASN A 182 -11.34 -0.97 1.69
N GLU A 183 -11.12 -1.68 2.78
CA GLU A 183 -11.77 -1.42 4.07
C GLU A 183 -11.17 -0.15 4.71
N THR A 184 -12.02 0.83 5.02
CA THR A 184 -11.65 2.14 5.59
C THR A 184 -12.50 2.50 6.82
N SER A 185 -13.05 1.52 7.51
CA SER A 185 -13.96 1.71 8.65
C SER A 185 -13.34 2.57 9.76
N HIS A 186 -12.02 2.49 9.96
CA HIS A 186 -11.25 3.29 10.91
C HIS A 186 -11.20 4.79 10.58
N LEU A 187 -11.45 5.18 9.33
CA LEU A 187 -11.48 6.59 8.91
C LEU A 187 -12.88 7.20 8.98
N ARG A 188 -13.91 6.41 9.29
CA ARG A 188 -15.30 6.89 9.28
C ARG A 188 -15.50 8.00 10.31
N GLY A 189 -16.01 9.14 9.86
CA GLY A 189 -16.29 10.29 10.72
C GLY A 189 -15.06 11.11 11.15
N SER A 190 -13.87 10.77 10.65
CA SER A 190 -12.63 11.53 10.95
C SER A 190 -12.52 12.84 10.18
N GLY A 191 -13.20 12.96 9.02
CA GLY A 191 -13.04 14.08 8.09
C GLY A 191 -11.73 14.06 7.30
N LEU A 192 -10.88 13.03 7.48
CA LEU A 192 -9.62 12.91 6.77
C LEU A 192 -9.83 12.49 5.30
N PRO A 193 -8.98 12.97 4.36
CA PRO A 193 -9.05 12.57 2.97
C PRO A 193 -8.77 11.06 2.84
N THR A 194 -9.62 10.34 2.08
CA THR A 194 -9.44 8.89 1.89
C THR A 194 -8.73 8.54 0.58
N GLY A 195 -8.53 9.51 -0.30
CA GLY A 195 -7.92 9.34 -1.62
C GLY A 195 -8.82 9.82 -2.76
N LEU A 196 -8.69 9.19 -3.93
CA LEU A 196 -9.27 9.66 -5.19
C LEU A 196 -10.80 9.85 -5.19
N PHE A 197 -11.52 9.06 -4.42
CA PHE A 197 -12.98 9.05 -4.34
C PHE A 197 -13.46 9.44 -2.94
N HIS A 198 -12.89 10.51 -2.41
CA HIS A 198 -13.35 11.07 -1.14
C HIS A 198 -14.79 11.57 -1.30
N ALA A 199 -15.70 11.04 -0.51
CA ALA A 199 -17.10 11.46 -0.45
C ALA A 199 -17.35 12.37 0.76
#